data_cd7215a2a2da7e2d165ddc4bbb82f868
#
_entry.id   cd7215a2a2da7e2d165ddc4bbb82f868
#
_cell.length_a   1.000
_cell.length_b   1.000
_cell.length_c   1.000
_cell.angle_alpha   90.00
_cell.angle_beta   90.00
_cell.angle_gamma   90.00
#
_symmetry.space_group_name_H-M   'P 1'
#
loop_
_entity.id
_entity.type
_entity.pdbx_description
1 polymer ?
#
loop_
_entity_poly.entity_id
_entity_poly.type
_entity_poly.pdbx_seq_one_letter_code
_entity_poly.pdbx_strand_id
1 'polypeptide(L)'
;MKRLIILAVAALTALTMFGCADLIHRDKNPYESPFYAKYLNTGSQLDASIQQALENVRQNPTSARAHNDLGVLLMRKGFPKDAEREFERAVDSDSHFYAAWYNLGLVRTSRGNDLGARHAFYRTVAYKPGHAAALFQLAMIEEKNQNTDKAVKLYAKAYSINPALLDVTVNPRVVDSRLTHLAMIEMYPNKHWRESMQFQPTPSAYREPTEAPAVSPQAPASKIVPPAPPVTDPSQQPVPPTPPATST
;
A
#
# COMPACT_ATOMS: atom_id res chain seq x y z
N MET A 1 14.98 -12.69 -70.53
CA MET A 1 14.45 -13.38 -69.35
C MET A 1 15.47 -13.64 -68.23
N LYS A 2 16.66 -14.26 -68.55
CA LYS A 2 17.68 -14.56 -67.47
C LYS A 2 18.22 -13.35 -66.71
N ARG A 3 18.39 -12.18 -67.37
CA ARG A 3 18.89 -10.96 -66.73
C ARG A 3 17.85 -10.29 -65.77
N LEU A 4 16.55 -10.43 -66.04
CA LEU A 4 15.47 -9.93 -65.16
C LEU A 4 15.36 -10.77 -63.87
N ILE A 5 15.56 -12.09 -63.98
CA ILE A 5 15.51 -12.99 -62.81
C ILE A 5 16.69 -12.71 -61.87
N ILE A 6 17.89 -12.44 -62.42
CA ILE A 6 19.09 -12.14 -61.61
C ILE A 6 18.88 -10.82 -60.87
N LEU A 7 18.30 -9.77 -61.46
CA LEU A 7 18.00 -8.50 -60.79
C LEU A 7 16.91 -8.65 -59.75
N ALA A 8 15.91 -9.51 -59.98
CA ALA A 8 14.84 -9.74 -58.99
C ALA A 8 15.38 -10.52 -57.75
N VAL A 9 16.26 -11.49 -57.96
CA VAL A 9 16.91 -12.24 -56.85
C VAL A 9 17.88 -11.35 -56.08
N ALA A 10 18.64 -10.47 -56.73
CA ALA A 10 19.53 -9.52 -56.07
C ALA A 10 18.75 -8.47 -55.26
N ALA A 11 17.59 -8.02 -55.76
CA ALA A 11 16.73 -7.10 -54.97
C ALA A 11 16.08 -7.79 -53.77
N LEU A 12 15.69 -9.05 -53.89
CA LEU A 12 15.09 -9.83 -52.81
C LEU A 12 16.11 -10.14 -51.69
N THR A 13 17.37 -10.43 -52.07
CA THR A 13 18.46 -10.64 -51.11
C THR A 13 18.89 -9.34 -50.40
N ALA A 14 18.87 -8.20 -51.10
CA ALA A 14 19.12 -6.89 -50.48
C ALA A 14 18.02 -6.50 -49.49
N LEU A 15 16.75 -6.82 -49.77
CA LEU A 15 15.63 -6.54 -48.89
C LEU A 15 15.66 -7.38 -47.60
N THR A 16 16.15 -8.64 -47.71
CA THR A 16 16.33 -9.50 -46.53
C THR A 16 17.53 -9.06 -45.66
N MET A 17 18.59 -8.52 -46.26
CA MET A 17 19.75 -8.01 -45.52
C MET A 17 19.45 -6.67 -44.79
N PHE A 18 18.61 -5.81 -45.37
CA PHE A 18 18.19 -4.56 -44.68
C PHE A 18 17.17 -4.83 -43.56
N GLY A 19 16.29 -5.81 -43.69
CA GLY A 19 15.35 -6.21 -42.67
C GLY A 19 15.98 -6.87 -41.43
N CYS A 20 17.14 -7.55 -41.61
CA CYS A 20 17.86 -8.16 -40.48
C CYS A 20 18.72 -7.17 -39.71
N ALA A 21 19.19 -6.07 -40.32
CA ALA A 21 20.01 -5.08 -39.66
C ALA A 21 19.23 -4.31 -38.57
N ASP A 22 17.94 -4.06 -38.78
CA ASP A 22 17.07 -3.42 -37.75
C ASP A 22 16.66 -4.38 -36.63
N LEU A 23 16.68 -5.68 -36.85
CA LEU A 23 16.44 -6.69 -35.81
C LEU A 23 17.66 -6.88 -34.89
N ILE A 24 18.88 -6.58 -35.35
CA ILE A 24 20.10 -6.71 -34.53
C ILE A 24 20.28 -5.52 -33.56
N HIS A 25 19.57 -4.40 -33.75
CA HIS A 25 19.65 -3.24 -32.87
C HIS A 25 18.71 -3.31 -31.65
N ARG A 26 18.06 -4.46 -31.40
CA ARG A 26 17.05 -4.60 -30.34
C ARG A 26 17.61 -5.05 -28.98
N ASP A 27 18.90 -5.36 -28.90
CA ASP A 27 19.55 -5.82 -27.65
C ASP A 27 20.37 -4.72 -26.98
N LYS A 28 19.91 -3.46 -27.01
CA LYS A 28 20.45 -2.48 -26.06
C LYS A 28 19.98 -2.90 -24.67
N ASN A 29 20.95 -3.28 -23.85
CA ASN A 29 20.71 -3.57 -22.45
C ASN A 29 19.87 -2.43 -21.85
N PRO A 30 18.63 -2.68 -21.39
CA PRO A 30 17.73 -1.64 -20.92
C PRO A 30 18.30 -0.88 -19.71
N TYR A 31 19.37 -1.39 -19.12
CA TYR A 31 20.05 -0.81 -17.96
C TYR A 31 21.25 0.08 -18.33
N GLU A 32 21.67 0.16 -19.59
CA GLU A 32 22.76 1.07 -20.00
C GLU A 32 22.37 2.54 -19.82
N SER A 33 21.15 2.91 -20.26
CA SER A 33 20.62 4.27 -20.15
C SER A 33 19.13 4.24 -19.86
N PRO A 34 18.70 3.82 -18.65
CA PRO A 34 17.30 3.80 -18.31
C PRO A 34 16.74 5.22 -18.25
N PHE A 35 15.46 5.38 -18.62
CA PHE A 35 14.80 6.69 -18.69
C PHE A 35 14.94 7.50 -17.40
N TYR A 36 14.83 6.87 -16.25
CA TYR A 36 14.90 7.52 -14.94
C TYR A 36 16.31 8.02 -14.58
N ALA A 37 17.37 7.50 -15.22
CA ALA A 37 18.75 7.87 -14.89
C ALA A 37 19.00 9.37 -15.04
N LYS A 38 18.37 10.04 -16.00
CA LYS A 38 18.49 11.48 -16.22
C LYS A 38 17.85 12.35 -15.11
N TYR A 39 17.05 11.75 -14.23
CA TYR A 39 16.41 12.43 -13.10
C TYR A 39 17.08 12.15 -11.77
N LEU A 40 18.21 11.43 -11.77
CA LEU A 40 18.98 11.15 -10.57
C LEU A 40 19.96 12.28 -10.29
N ASN A 41 19.95 12.79 -9.07
CA ASN A 41 20.84 13.84 -8.60
C ASN A 41 21.95 13.26 -7.72
N THR A 42 23.18 13.69 -7.92
CA THR A 42 24.35 13.19 -7.19
C THR A 42 24.34 13.48 -5.68
N GLY A 43 23.52 14.43 -5.22
CA GLY A 43 23.43 14.83 -3.80
C GLY A 43 22.35 14.11 -2.99
N SER A 44 21.52 13.28 -3.60
CA SER A 44 20.43 12.58 -2.93
C SER A 44 20.84 11.16 -2.52
N GLN A 45 20.68 10.81 -1.23
CA GLN A 45 20.95 9.45 -0.74
C GLN A 45 20.06 8.41 -1.44
N LEU A 46 18.79 8.75 -1.74
CA LEU A 46 17.90 7.88 -2.48
C LEU A 46 18.42 7.61 -3.90
N ASP A 47 18.92 8.64 -4.58
CA ASP A 47 19.42 8.53 -5.94
C ASP A 47 20.73 7.73 -6.00
N ALA A 48 21.60 7.90 -5.00
CA ALA A 48 22.77 7.04 -4.84
C ALA A 48 22.38 5.56 -4.64
N SER A 49 21.34 5.30 -3.83
CA SER A 49 20.82 3.94 -3.64
C SER A 49 20.23 3.36 -4.93
N ILE A 50 19.55 4.17 -5.75
CA ILE A 50 19.04 3.74 -7.07
C ILE A 50 20.21 3.39 -8.00
N GLN A 51 21.25 4.22 -8.04
CA GLN A 51 22.44 3.94 -8.87
C GLN A 51 23.13 2.63 -8.45
N GLN A 52 23.28 2.41 -7.15
CA GLN A 52 23.84 1.16 -6.60
C GLN A 52 22.98 -0.05 -6.94
N ALA A 53 21.64 0.05 -6.79
CA ALA A 53 20.73 -1.02 -7.15
C ALA A 53 20.73 -1.31 -8.66
N LEU A 54 20.83 -0.26 -9.49
CA LEU A 54 20.97 -0.40 -10.94
C LEU A 54 22.25 -1.16 -11.30
N GLU A 55 23.35 -0.83 -10.65
CA GLU A 55 24.61 -1.54 -10.88
C GLU A 55 24.53 -3.00 -10.42
N ASN A 56 23.85 -3.27 -9.30
CA ASN A 56 23.60 -4.64 -8.85
C ASN A 56 22.76 -5.45 -9.86
N VAL A 57 21.76 -4.84 -10.49
CA VAL A 57 20.98 -5.49 -11.56
C VAL A 57 21.83 -5.74 -12.80
N ARG A 58 22.74 -4.84 -13.15
CA ARG A 58 23.70 -5.05 -14.27
C ARG A 58 24.60 -6.24 -14.05
N GLN A 59 25.10 -6.39 -12.82
CA GLN A 59 25.98 -7.50 -12.43
C GLN A 59 25.22 -8.82 -12.25
N ASN A 60 23.94 -8.75 -11.83
CA ASN A 60 23.11 -9.89 -11.51
C ASN A 60 21.74 -9.81 -12.23
N PRO A 61 21.69 -9.90 -13.56
CA PRO A 61 20.47 -9.65 -14.35
C PRO A 61 19.35 -10.68 -14.19
N THR A 62 19.63 -11.82 -13.55
CA THR A 62 18.65 -12.86 -13.24
C THR A 62 18.28 -12.89 -11.75
N SER A 63 18.77 -11.94 -10.96
CA SER A 63 18.46 -11.90 -9.53
C SER A 63 17.10 -11.26 -9.26
N ALA A 64 16.11 -12.07 -8.89
CA ALA A 64 14.79 -11.60 -8.49
C ALA A 64 14.86 -10.55 -7.37
N ARG A 65 15.77 -10.72 -6.41
CA ARG A 65 15.97 -9.76 -5.32
C ARG A 65 16.50 -8.42 -5.84
N ALA A 66 17.50 -8.44 -6.74
CA ALA A 66 18.08 -7.20 -7.28
C ALA A 66 17.02 -6.37 -8.03
N HIS A 67 16.21 -7.01 -8.85
CA HIS A 67 15.09 -6.38 -9.54
C HIS A 67 14.04 -5.84 -8.56
N ASN A 68 13.66 -6.61 -7.55
CA ASN A 68 12.71 -6.17 -6.55
C ASN A 68 13.22 -4.92 -5.79
N ASP A 69 14.47 -4.93 -5.36
CA ASP A 69 15.08 -3.82 -4.60
C ASP A 69 15.15 -2.54 -5.44
N LEU A 70 15.54 -2.66 -6.72
CA LEU A 70 15.49 -1.53 -7.66
C LEU A 70 14.06 -1.03 -7.85
N GLY A 71 13.09 -1.92 -8.02
CA GLY A 71 11.67 -1.58 -8.15
C GLY A 71 11.15 -0.80 -6.93
N VAL A 72 11.49 -1.21 -5.71
CA VAL A 72 11.11 -0.50 -4.47
C VAL A 72 11.69 0.91 -4.43
N LEU A 73 12.95 1.09 -4.80
CA LEU A 73 13.60 2.40 -4.83
C LEU A 73 12.98 3.31 -5.90
N LEU A 74 12.67 2.77 -7.07
CA LEU A 74 11.98 3.49 -8.14
C LEU A 74 10.57 3.94 -7.74
N MET A 75 9.82 3.10 -7.01
CA MET A 75 8.54 3.50 -6.43
C MET A 75 8.69 4.69 -5.49
N ARG A 76 9.69 4.65 -4.60
CA ARG A 76 9.97 5.75 -3.65
C ARG A 76 10.38 7.03 -4.36
N LYS A 77 11.04 6.94 -5.52
CA LYS A 77 11.43 8.10 -6.34
C LYS A 77 10.27 8.65 -7.19
N GLY A 78 9.17 7.90 -7.36
CA GLY A 78 8.01 8.33 -8.15
C GLY A 78 8.05 7.85 -9.61
N PHE A 79 8.71 6.72 -9.89
CA PHE A 79 8.74 6.07 -11.20
C PHE A 79 7.94 4.75 -11.21
N PRO A 80 6.58 4.79 -11.04
CA PRO A 80 5.79 3.58 -10.89
C PRO A 80 5.78 2.67 -12.11
N LYS A 81 5.91 3.22 -13.33
CA LYS A 81 5.99 2.41 -14.56
C LYS A 81 7.29 1.61 -14.66
N ASP A 82 8.39 2.22 -14.26
CA ASP A 82 9.69 1.56 -14.26
C ASP A 82 9.78 0.54 -13.12
N ALA A 83 9.25 0.88 -11.95
CA ALA A 83 9.15 -0.04 -10.83
C ALA A 83 8.30 -1.28 -11.16
N GLU A 84 7.16 -1.12 -11.85
CA GLU A 84 6.33 -2.26 -12.28
C GLU A 84 7.13 -3.21 -13.15
N ARG A 85 7.89 -2.70 -14.12
CA ARG A 85 8.74 -3.53 -14.99
C ARG A 85 9.81 -4.29 -14.20
N GLU A 86 10.40 -3.65 -13.18
CA GLU A 86 11.39 -4.33 -12.35
C GLU A 86 10.75 -5.40 -11.46
N PHE A 87 9.55 -5.18 -10.92
CA PHE A 87 8.81 -6.21 -10.19
C PHE A 87 8.37 -7.36 -11.11
N GLU A 88 7.98 -7.08 -12.36
CA GLU A 88 7.69 -8.11 -13.36
C GLU A 88 8.92 -8.98 -13.62
N ARG A 89 10.11 -8.39 -13.84
CA ARG A 89 11.36 -9.12 -13.98
C ARG A 89 11.71 -9.94 -12.76
N ALA A 90 11.43 -9.41 -11.57
CA ALA A 90 11.65 -10.14 -10.32
C ALA A 90 10.80 -11.42 -10.25
N VAL A 91 9.51 -11.35 -10.61
CA VAL A 91 8.62 -12.54 -10.59
C VAL A 91 8.87 -13.48 -11.75
N ASP A 92 9.39 -12.99 -12.87
CA ASP A 92 9.85 -13.81 -14.01
C ASP A 92 11.14 -14.58 -13.65
N SER A 93 12.05 -13.94 -12.89
CA SER A 93 13.29 -14.58 -12.42
C SER A 93 13.05 -15.60 -11.31
N ASP A 94 12.13 -15.31 -10.39
CA ASP A 94 11.66 -16.22 -9.33
C ASP A 94 10.16 -16.07 -9.12
N SER A 95 9.41 -17.01 -9.72
CA SER A 95 7.94 -17.00 -9.63
C SER A 95 7.39 -17.26 -8.23
N HIS A 96 8.22 -17.76 -7.28
CA HIS A 96 7.83 -18.00 -5.89
C HIS A 96 8.17 -16.83 -4.97
N PHE A 97 8.83 -15.81 -5.48
CA PHE A 97 9.22 -14.64 -4.68
C PHE A 97 8.01 -13.78 -4.32
N TYR A 98 7.31 -14.15 -3.25
CA TYR A 98 6.07 -13.52 -2.81
C TYR A 98 6.20 -12.01 -2.57
N ALA A 99 7.39 -11.51 -2.15
CA ALA A 99 7.59 -10.09 -1.90
C ALA A 99 7.49 -9.26 -3.20
N ALA A 100 8.05 -9.77 -4.30
CA ALA A 100 7.93 -9.12 -5.61
C ALA A 100 6.47 -9.15 -6.11
N TRP A 101 5.75 -10.26 -5.94
CA TRP A 101 4.31 -10.33 -6.23
C TRP A 101 3.51 -9.30 -5.44
N TYR A 102 3.80 -9.15 -4.15
CA TYR A 102 3.13 -8.15 -3.30
C TYR A 102 3.40 -6.72 -3.79
N ASN A 103 4.66 -6.39 -4.08
CA ASN A 103 5.06 -5.08 -4.58
C ASN A 103 4.47 -4.79 -5.97
N LEU A 104 4.40 -5.80 -6.85
CA LEU A 104 3.71 -5.73 -8.14
C LEU A 104 2.22 -5.43 -7.96
N GLY A 105 1.59 -6.06 -6.98
CA GLY A 105 0.20 -5.76 -6.61
C GLY A 105 0.02 -4.31 -6.17
N LEU A 106 0.89 -3.80 -5.30
CA LEU A 106 0.82 -2.42 -4.81
C LEU A 106 0.98 -1.39 -5.94
N VAL A 107 1.97 -1.56 -6.82
CA VAL A 107 2.18 -0.62 -7.93
C VAL A 107 1.03 -0.66 -8.93
N ARG A 108 0.45 -1.83 -9.20
CA ARG A 108 -0.73 -1.97 -10.06
C ARG A 108 -1.96 -1.31 -9.45
N THR A 109 -2.16 -1.44 -8.14
CA THR A 109 -3.22 -0.72 -7.41
C THR A 109 -3.05 0.79 -7.54
N SER A 110 -1.86 1.31 -7.32
CA SER A 110 -1.58 2.76 -7.44
C SER A 110 -1.81 3.31 -8.85
N ARG A 111 -1.74 2.44 -9.86
CA ARG A 111 -2.00 2.78 -11.26
C ARG A 111 -3.43 2.49 -11.72
N GLY A 112 -4.31 2.03 -10.82
CA GLY A 112 -5.70 1.71 -11.11
C GLY A 112 -5.92 0.39 -11.86
N ASN A 113 -4.89 -0.46 -11.98
CA ASN A 113 -5.00 -1.79 -12.57
C ASN A 113 -5.44 -2.83 -11.52
N ASP A 114 -6.70 -2.77 -11.11
CA ASP A 114 -7.24 -3.63 -10.06
C ASP A 114 -7.21 -5.12 -10.43
N LEU A 115 -7.41 -5.47 -11.70
CA LEU A 115 -7.36 -6.87 -12.15
C LEU A 115 -5.95 -7.44 -12.04
N GLY A 116 -4.94 -6.69 -12.51
CA GLY A 116 -3.54 -7.07 -12.39
C GLY A 116 -3.07 -7.10 -10.94
N ALA A 117 -3.52 -6.15 -10.11
CA ALA A 117 -3.24 -6.11 -8.68
C ALA A 117 -3.83 -7.33 -7.95
N ARG A 118 -5.10 -7.65 -8.22
CA ARG A 118 -5.76 -8.82 -7.66
C ARG A 118 -5.01 -10.11 -7.96
N HIS A 119 -4.59 -10.30 -9.22
CA HIS A 119 -3.78 -11.46 -9.59
C HIS A 119 -2.48 -11.52 -8.79
N ALA A 120 -1.75 -10.41 -8.69
CA ALA A 120 -0.47 -10.36 -7.98
C ALA A 120 -0.63 -10.66 -6.48
N PHE A 121 -1.67 -10.11 -5.81
CA PHE A 121 -1.93 -10.42 -4.41
C PHE A 121 -2.38 -11.87 -4.19
N TYR A 122 -3.13 -12.47 -5.13
CA TYR A 122 -3.42 -13.91 -5.05
C TYR A 122 -2.16 -14.76 -5.14
N ARG A 123 -1.21 -14.42 -6.02
CA ARG A 123 0.10 -15.09 -6.08
C ARG A 123 0.86 -14.91 -4.76
N THR A 124 0.83 -13.71 -4.18
CA THR A 124 1.43 -13.45 -2.86
C THR A 124 0.86 -14.39 -1.81
N VAL A 125 -0.47 -14.50 -1.71
CA VAL A 125 -1.14 -15.36 -0.71
C VAL A 125 -0.93 -16.84 -1.01
N ALA A 126 -0.80 -17.24 -2.27
CA ALA A 126 -0.51 -18.60 -2.66
C ALA A 126 0.88 -19.05 -2.17
N TYR A 127 1.89 -18.18 -2.28
CA TYR A 127 3.25 -18.48 -1.83
C TYR A 127 3.49 -18.17 -0.34
N LYS A 128 2.72 -17.24 0.24
CA LYS A 128 2.75 -16.90 1.66
C LYS A 128 1.33 -16.74 2.21
N PRO A 129 0.65 -17.84 2.59
CA PRO A 129 -0.75 -17.81 3.04
C PRO A 129 -1.03 -16.91 4.25
N GLY A 130 -0.01 -16.66 5.08
CA GLY A 130 -0.08 -15.76 6.25
C GLY A 130 0.27 -14.31 5.95
N HIS A 131 0.25 -13.86 4.69
CA HIS A 131 0.57 -12.47 4.36
C HIS A 131 -0.64 -11.55 4.58
N ALA A 132 -0.83 -11.08 5.83
CA ALA A 132 -2.00 -10.29 6.24
C ALA A 132 -2.24 -9.06 5.35
N ALA A 133 -1.18 -8.32 4.99
CA ALA A 133 -1.31 -7.14 4.15
C ALA A 133 -1.83 -7.47 2.74
N ALA A 134 -1.42 -8.60 2.13
CA ALA A 134 -1.95 -9.00 0.83
C ALA A 134 -3.41 -9.45 0.90
N LEU A 135 -3.80 -10.15 1.98
CA LEU A 135 -5.20 -10.51 2.24
C LEU A 135 -6.06 -9.26 2.41
N PHE A 136 -5.56 -8.25 3.13
CA PHE A 136 -6.23 -6.97 3.30
C PHE A 136 -6.42 -6.23 1.96
N GLN A 137 -5.38 -6.17 1.12
CA GLN A 137 -5.46 -5.56 -0.20
C GLN A 137 -6.45 -6.31 -1.13
N LEU A 138 -6.47 -7.63 -1.07
CA LEU A 138 -7.47 -8.44 -1.78
C LEU A 138 -8.90 -8.13 -1.30
N ALA A 139 -9.09 -8.01 0.02
CA ALA A 139 -10.38 -7.66 0.59
C ALA A 139 -10.88 -6.31 0.06
N MET A 140 -10.00 -5.30 0.01
CA MET A 140 -10.33 -3.97 -0.54
C MET A 140 -10.74 -4.04 -2.02
N ILE A 141 -10.07 -4.87 -2.83
CA ILE A 141 -10.42 -5.04 -4.24
C ILE A 141 -11.77 -5.76 -4.37
N GLU A 142 -12.02 -6.80 -3.57
CA GLU A 142 -13.30 -7.51 -3.59
C GLU A 142 -14.46 -6.63 -3.08
N GLU A 143 -14.22 -5.77 -2.08
CA GLU A 143 -15.16 -4.75 -1.60
C GLU A 143 -15.51 -3.77 -2.72
N LYS A 144 -14.52 -3.24 -3.43
CA LYS A 144 -14.71 -2.34 -4.59
C LYS A 144 -15.54 -3.01 -5.69
N ASN A 145 -15.37 -4.31 -5.87
CA ASN A 145 -16.13 -5.12 -6.83
C ASN A 145 -17.50 -5.58 -6.30
N GLN A 146 -17.94 -5.10 -5.13
CA GLN A 146 -19.19 -5.44 -4.49
C GLN A 146 -19.30 -6.93 -4.07
N ASN A 147 -18.22 -7.65 -4.01
CA ASN A 147 -18.14 -9.04 -3.56
C ASN A 147 -18.03 -9.08 -2.03
N THR A 148 -19.08 -8.60 -1.34
CA THR A 148 -19.11 -8.36 0.11
C THR A 148 -18.72 -9.58 0.94
N ASP A 149 -19.30 -10.74 0.67
CA ASP A 149 -19.05 -11.97 1.44
C ASP A 149 -17.58 -12.40 1.37
N LYS A 150 -16.99 -12.25 0.19
CA LYS A 150 -15.58 -12.59 -0.04
C LYS A 150 -14.66 -11.57 0.63
N ALA A 151 -15.00 -10.28 0.54
CA ALA A 151 -14.27 -9.22 1.22
C ALA A 151 -14.26 -9.42 2.73
N VAL A 152 -15.42 -9.72 3.34
CA VAL A 152 -15.55 -9.99 4.78
C VAL A 152 -14.63 -11.14 5.22
N LYS A 153 -14.66 -12.27 4.50
CA LYS A 153 -13.79 -13.43 4.81
C LYS A 153 -12.31 -13.11 4.70
N LEU A 154 -11.90 -12.33 3.69
CA LEU A 154 -10.52 -11.91 3.49
C LEU A 154 -10.06 -10.93 4.58
N TYR A 155 -10.91 -9.96 4.96
CA TYR A 155 -10.64 -9.06 6.08
C TYR A 155 -10.52 -9.83 7.39
N ALA A 156 -11.46 -10.74 7.69
CA ALA A 156 -11.43 -11.56 8.90
C ALA A 156 -10.11 -12.35 8.99
N LYS A 157 -9.68 -12.96 7.87
CA LYS A 157 -8.41 -13.68 7.81
C LYS A 157 -7.20 -12.75 7.99
N ALA A 158 -7.23 -11.54 7.40
CA ALA A 158 -6.15 -10.57 7.57
C ALA A 158 -6.02 -10.11 9.02
N TYR A 159 -7.13 -9.80 9.69
CA TYR A 159 -7.18 -9.34 11.08
C TYR A 159 -6.79 -10.46 12.07
N SER A 160 -7.18 -11.72 11.79
CA SER A 160 -6.78 -12.85 12.64
C SER A 160 -5.26 -13.09 12.61
N ILE A 161 -4.60 -12.79 11.49
CA ILE A 161 -3.14 -12.93 11.35
C ILE A 161 -2.42 -11.71 11.92
N ASN A 162 -2.93 -10.51 11.66
CA ASN A 162 -2.36 -9.26 12.15
C ASN A 162 -3.45 -8.37 12.78
N PRO A 163 -3.70 -8.49 14.08
CA PRO A 163 -4.69 -7.67 14.79
C PRO A 163 -4.40 -6.17 14.76
N ALA A 164 -3.15 -5.75 14.54
CA ALA A 164 -2.80 -4.32 14.41
C ALA A 164 -3.52 -3.64 13.23
N LEU A 165 -4.00 -4.40 12.25
CA LEU A 165 -4.84 -3.86 11.17
C LEU A 165 -6.22 -3.37 11.64
N LEU A 166 -6.63 -3.70 12.88
CA LEU A 166 -7.82 -3.15 13.54
C LEU A 166 -7.54 -1.83 14.27
N ASP A 167 -6.29 -1.48 14.45
CA ASP A 167 -5.90 -0.22 15.08
C ASP A 167 -6.15 0.95 14.11
N VAL A 168 -6.93 1.92 14.55
CA VAL A 168 -7.29 3.14 13.80
C VAL A 168 -6.05 3.94 13.39
N THR A 169 -5.00 3.93 14.21
CA THR A 169 -3.75 4.63 13.91
C THR A 169 -2.96 3.97 12.77
N VAL A 170 -3.07 2.66 12.67
CA VAL A 170 -2.44 1.86 11.62
C VAL A 170 -3.31 1.81 10.36
N ASN A 171 -4.62 1.71 10.54
CA ASN A 171 -5.60 1.58 9.48
C ASN A 171 -6.83 2.46 9.74
N PRO A 172 -6.80 3.75 9.36
CA PRO A 172 -7.93 4.67 9.57
C PRO A 172 -9.26 4.21 8.95
N ARG A 173 -9.23 3.34 7.95
CA ARG A 173 -10.45 2.81 7.30
C ARG A 173 -11.27 1.88 8.19
N VAL A 174 -10.71 1.42 9.32
CA VAL A 174 -11.42 0.55 10.27
C VAL A 174 -12.64 1.23 10.88
N VAL A 175 -12.59 2.56 11.06
CA VAL A 175 -13.62 3.30 11.81
C VAL A 175 -14.97 3.31 11.13
N ASP A 176 -15.00 3.40 9.80
CA ASP A 176 -16.23 3.65 9.04
C ASP A 176 -16.71 2.45 8.21
N SER A 177 -15.99 1.34 8.27
CA SER A 177 -16.32 0.19 7.42
C SER A 177 -17.30 -0.77 8.10
N ARG A 178 -18.54 -0.80 7.60
CA ARG A 178 -19.51 -1.86 7.94
C ARG A 178 -18.91 -3.26 7.76
N LEU A 179 -18.04 -3.44 6.77
CA LEU A 179 -17.39 -4.72 6.49
C LEU A 179 -16.37 -5.11 7.55
N THR A 180 -15.72 -4.13 8.21
CA THR A 180 -14.83 -4.40 9.36
C THR A 180 -15.58 -5.07 10.50
N HIS A 181 -16.77 -4.57 10.87
CA HIS A 181 -17.59 -5.18 11.92
C HIS A 181 -18.04 -6.59 11.54
N LEU A 182 -18.46 -6.80 10.29
CA LEU A 182 -18.83 -8.13 9.80
C LEU A 182 -17.62 -9.07 9.80
N ALA A 183 -16.43 -8.58 9.43
CA ALA A 183 -15.20 -9.35 9.46
C ALA A 183 -14.76 -9.71 10.88
N MET A 184 -14.95 -8.81 11.85
CA MET A 184 -14.70 -9.11 13.27
C MET A 184 -15.63 -10.21 13.77
N ILE A 185 -16.91 -10.20 13.37
CA ILE A 185 -17.87 -11.26 13.70
C ILE A 185 -17.44 -12.59 13.06
N GLU A 186 -17.02 -12.58 11.80
CA GLU A 186 -16.55 -13.77 11.07
C GLU A 186 -15.25 -14.34 11.63
N MET A 187 -14.37 -13.49 12.19
CA MET A 187 -13.10 -13.89 12.80
C MET A 187 -13.31 -14.77 14.04
N TYR A 188 -14.44 -14.63 14.75
CA TYR A 188 -14.75 -15.43 15.93
C TYR A 188 -15.54 -16.69 15.52
N PRO A 189 -14.88 -17.86 15.37
CA PRO A 189 -15.53 -19.07 14.87
C PRO A 189 -16.50 -19.71 15.87
N ASN A 190 -16.54 -19.22 17.10
CA ASN A 190 -17.30 -19.85 18.17
C ASN A 190 -18.78 -19.42 18.08
N LYS A 191 -19.63 -20.33 17.59
CA LYS A 191 -21.08 -20.13 17.49
C LYS A 191 -21.71 -19.75 18.83
N HIS A 192 -21.19 -20.31 19.93
CA HIS A 192 -21.63 -19.98 21.30
C HIS A 192 -21.37 -18.53 21.70
N TRP A 193 -20.34 -17.88 21.14
CA TRP A 193 -20.08 -16.47 21.40
C TRP A 193 -21.15 -15.58 20.73
N ARG A 194 -21.59 -15.92 19.52
CA ARG A 194 -22.70 -15.23 18.82
C ARG A 194 -24.01 -15.38 19.59
N GLU A 195 -24.24 -16.53 20.20
CA GLU A 195 -25.44 -16.80 21.01
C GLU A 195 -25.37 -16.11 22.37
N SER A 196 -24.18 -16.02 22.99
CA SER A 196 -23.98 -15.32 24.27
C SER A 196 -24.02 -13.79 24.15
N MET A 197 -23.85 -13.25 22.94
CA MET A 197 -23.99 -11.82 22.64
C MET A 197 -25.43 -11.44 22.26
N GLN A 198 -26.38 -12.35 22.30
CA GLN A 198 -27.79 -11.96 22.27
C GLN A 198 -28.07 -11.13 23.51
N PHE A 199 -28.26 -9.84 23.27
CA PHE A 199 -28.65 -8.91 24.32
C PHE A 199 -29.92 -9.42 24.93
N GLN A 200 -29.86 -10.05 26.11
CA GLN A 200 -31.03 -10.38 26.88
C GLN A 200 -31.40 -9.15 27.69
N PRO A 201 -32.45 -8.41 27.31
CA PRO A 201 -32.89 -7.28 28.09
C PRO A 201 -33.34 -7.81 29.45
N THR A 202 -32.62 -7.43 30.49
CA THR A 202 -33.15 -7.66 31.85
C THR A 202 -34.43 -6.84 32.01
N PRO A 203 -35.43 -7.33 32.70
CA PRO A 203 -36.68 -6.59 32.92
C PRO A 203 -36.51 -5.20 33.50
N SER A 204 -35.40 -4.95 34.19
CA SER A 204 -34.99 -3.63 34.70
C SER A 204 -34.51 -2.67 33.60
N ALA A 205 -34.11 -3.14 32.41
CA ALA A 205 -33.68 -2.26 31.31
C ALA A 205 -34.88 -1.66 30.56
N TYR A 206 -36.09 -2.20 30.74
CA TYR A 206 -37.33 -1.68 30.19
C TYR A 206 -38.21 -1.01 31.26
N ARG A 207 -37.63 -0.45 32.32
CA ARG A 207 -38.42 0.54 33.06
C ARG A 207 -38.61 1.70 32.09
N GLU A 208 -39.79 1.82 31.52
CA GLU A 208 -40.24 3.08 30.96
C GLU A 208 -39.89 4.18 31.99
N PRO A 209 -39.39 5.34 31.56
CA PRO A 209 -39.27 6.45 32.48
C PRO A 209 -40.65 6.70 33.02
N THR A 210 -40.95 6.11 34.18
CA THR A 210 -42.10 6.45 34.98
C THR A 210 -42.03 7.95 35.11
N GLU A 211 -43.09 8.64 34.73
CA GLU A 211 -43.24 10.09 34.73
C GLU A 211 -42.34 10.73 35.76
N ALA A 212 -41.50 11.66 35.27
CA ALA A 212 -40.61 12.41 36.14
C ALA A 212 -41.41 12.86 37.37
N PRO A 213 -40.96 12.60 38.59
CA PRO A 213 -41.69 13.07 39.77
C PRO A 213 -41.88 14.57 39.59
N ALA A 214 -43.13 15.02 39.72
CA ALA A 214 -43.52 16.40 39.57
C ALA A 214 -42.53 17.25 40.37
N VAL A 215 -41.77 18.07 39.65
CA VAL A 215 -40.79 18.97 40.26
C VAL A 215 -41.57 19.90 41.16
N SER A 216 -41.47 19.66 42.48
CA SER A 216 -41.94 20.60 43.46
C SER A 216 -41.13 21.89 43.29
N PRO A 217 -41.80 23.03 43.08
CA PRO A 217 -41.09 24.29 42.94
C PRO A 217 -40.63 24.76 44.33
N GLN A 218 -39.41 24.51 44.73
CA GLN A 218 -38.70 25.30 45.75
C GLN A 218 -37.34 24.72 46.12
N ALA A 219 -36.32 25.20 45.41
CA ALA A 219 -35.03 25.51 46.06
C ALA A 219 -34.42 26.72 45.38
N PRO A 220 -33.95 27.73 46.08
CA PRO A 220 -33.39 28.93 45.48
C PRO A 220 -32.10 28.63 44.77
N ALA A 221 -31.94 29.28 43.63
CA ALA A 221 -30.75 29.19 42.79
C ALA A 221 -29.46 29.38 43.60
N SER A 222 -28.72 28.29 43.77
CA SER A 222 -27.35 28.35 44.25
C SER A 222 -26.50 29.07 43.19
N LYS A 223 -25.93 30.22 43.58
CA LYS A 223 -25.02 30.99 42.71
C LYS A 223 -23.87 30.10 42.33
N ILE A 224 -23.80 29.76 41.00
CA ILE A 224 -22.64 29.15 40.42
C ILE A 224 -21.51 30.17 40.49
N VAL A 225 -20.57 29.94 41.39
CA VAL A 225 -19.32 30.68 41.44
C VAL A 225 -18.46 30.11 40.29
N PRO A 226 -18.02 30.93 39.33
CA PRO A 226 -17.13 30.44 38.28
C PRO A 226 -15.81 29.97 38.91
N PRO A 227 -15.19 28.89 38.38
CA PRO A 227 -13.89 28.44 38.88
C PRO A 227 -12.85 29.55 38.73
N ALA A 228 -12.02 29.73 39.77
CA ALA A 228 -10.92 30.66 39.75
C ALA A 228 -9.94 30.33 38.58
N PRO A 229 -9.35 31.35 37.95
CA PRO A 229 -8.36 31.12 36.90
C PRO A 229 -7.15 30.38 37.49
N PRO A 230 -6.48 29.54 36.69
CA PRO A 230 -5.30 28.80 37.15
C PRO A 230 -4.21 29.77 37.56
N VAL A 231 -3.63 29.54 38.72
CA VAL A 231 -2.48 30.29 39.26
C VAL A 231 -1.29 29.96 38.36
N THR A 232 -0.83 30.92 37.59
CA THR A 232 0.40 30.78 36.78
C THR A 232 1.60 30.87 37.75
N ASP A 233 2.38 29.77 37.73
CA ASP A 233 3.66 29.69 38.46
C ASP A 233 4.63 30.74 37.90
N PRO A 234 5.19 31.64 38.72
CA PRO A 234 6.11 32.69 38.27
C PRO A 234 7.46 32.17 37.74
N SER A 235 7.75 30.86 37.84
CA SER A 235 9.02 30.27 37.40
C SER A 235 9.09 29.92 35.92
N GLN A 236 8.01 30.13 35.14
CA GLN A 236 7.95 29.81 33.69
C GLN A 236 7.90 31.05 32.78
N GLN A 237 8.61 32.11 33.11
CA GLN A 237 8.80 33.20 32.15
C GLN A 237 9.92 32.86 31.16
N PRO A 238 9.68 32.98 29.85
CA PRO A 238 10.73 32.76 28.83
C PRO A 238 11.80 33.85 28.97
N VAL A 239 13.06 33.40 29.01
CA VAL A 239 14.24 34.27 29.02
C VAL A 239 14.28 35.14 27.77
N PRO A 240 14.42 36.46 27.83
CA PRO A 240 14.51 37.30 26.63
C PRO A 240 15.80 37.01 25.87
N PRO A 241 15.78 37.12 24.53
CA PRO A 241 16.94 36.83 23.68
C PRO A 241 18.06 37.86 23.95
N THR A 242 19.29 37.34 24.10
CA THR A 242 20.52 38.13 24.26
C THR A 242 20.77 38.97 22.98
N PRO A 243 21.13 40.29 23.10
CA PRO A 243 21.45 41.10 21.92
C PRO A 243 22.79 40.67 21.30
N PRO A 244 22.96 40.85 19.98
CA PRO A 244 24.19 40.46 19.30
C PRO A 244 25.38 41.31 19.74
N ALA A 245 26.54 40.67 19.95
CA ALA A 245 27.77 41.33 20.32
C ALA A 245 28.21 42.26 19.18
N THR A 246 28.38 43.52 19.47
CA THR A 246 29.02 44.53 18.63
C THR A 246 30.55 44.29 18.63
N SER A 247 31.06 43.94 17.44
CA SER A 247 32.50 43.91 17.17
C SER A 247 33.00 45.33 17.00
N THR A 248 33.94 45.72 17.81
CA THR A 248 34.94 46.76 17.52
C THR A 248 36.21 46.10 17.09
#